data_7376e2206154a8df3af26408ff517129
#
_entry.id   7376e2206154a8df3af26408ff517129
#
_cell.length_a   1.000
_cell.length_b   1.000
_cell.length_c   1.000
_cell.angle_alpha   90.00
_cell.angle_beta   90.00
_cell.angle_gamma   90.00
#
_symmetry.space_group_name_H-M   'P 1'
#
loop_
_entity.id
_entity.type
_entity.pdbx_description
1 polymer ?
#
loop_
_entity_poly.entity_id
_entity_poly.type
_entity_poly.pdbx_seq_one_letter_code
_entity_poly.pdbx_strand_id
1 'polypeptide(L)'
;MLQSKKKSFNQIKIHSQYSICEGALKIENLKEYCKKNKIQSVGLSDTYNLSGALEFSENISSVGTQPIIGSQVQFRFKNTYGLIPLIAKNYVGYKNIIELSSKAYLENTENDQPHCSIDDLTKHSEGIIVLSGSVNNLIGSIFNKGLVDELDELIKLLNKNFKDNFYLEIQRHGDKNEKEFEIYNLNPVSYTHLTLPTNPEV
;
A
#
# COMPACT_ATOMS: atom_id res chain seq x y z
N MET A 1 -38.07 3.44 -11.32
CA MET A 1 -36.93 2.54 -11.65
C MET A 1 -35.68 3.07 -10.97
N LEU A 2 -35.31 2.46 -9.87
CA LEU A 2 -34.04 2.75 -9.18
C LEU A 2 -32.91 2.14 -10.02
N GLN A 3 -32.16 2.97 -10.76
CA GLN A 3 -30.93 2.52 -11.37
C GLN A 3 -29.97 2.11 -10.23
N SER A 4 -29.68 0.82 -10.14
CA SER A 4 -28.63 0.33 -9.27
C SER A 4 -27.33 1.05 -9.67
N LYS A 5 -26.81 1.92 -8.81
CA LYS A 5 -25.47 2.49 -9.00
C LYS A 5 -24.50 1.31 -9.07
N LYS A 6 -24.01 1.02 -10.26
CA LYS A 6 -22.95 0.03 -10.46
C LYS A 6 -21.79 0.47 -9.56
N LYS A 7 -21.51 -0.29 -8.50
CA LYS A 7 -20.35 -0.01 -7.61
C LYS A 7 -19.11 -0.03 -8.48
N SER A 8 -18.47 1.12 -8.71
CA SER A 8 -17.20 1.19 -9.43
C SER A 8 -16.09 0.76 -8.49
N PHE A 9 -15.28 -0.20 -8.92
CA PHE A 9 -14.05 -0.55 -8.22
C PHE A 9 -12.96 0.46 -8.62
N ASN A 10 -12.29 1.03 -7.62
CA ASN A 10 -11.17 1.93 -7.83
C ASN A 10 -9.87 1.20 -7.49
N GLN A 11 -9.01 1.02 -8.49
CA GLN A 11 -7.70 0.43 -8.27
C GLN A 11 -6.78 1.44 -7.61
N ILE A 12 -6.36 1.15 -6.38
CA ILE A 12 -5.56 2.08 -5.56
C ILE A 12 -4.07 1.74 -5.51
N LYS A 13 -3.66 0.61 -6.09
CA LYS A 13 -2.27 0.14 -6.09
C LYS A 13 -1.87 -0.35 -7.48
N ILE A 14 -1.41 0.59 -8.31
CA ILE A 14 -0.90 0.33 -9.66
C ILE A 14 0.59 0.62 -9.69
N HIS A 15 1.36 -0.24 -10.37
CA HIS A 15 2.77 -0.03 -10.66
C HIS A 15 2.92 0.49 -12.08
N SER A 16 3.58 1.65 -12.22
CA SER A 16 3.88 2.22 -13.53
C SER A 16 5.24 1.77 -14.04
N GLN A 17 5.61 2.29 -15.20
CA GLN A 17 6.94 2.11 -15.80
C GLN A 17 8.11 2.56 -14.90
N TYR A 18 7.81 3.31 -13.82
CA TYR A 18 8.81 3.76 -12.85
C TYR A 18 9.09 2.71 -11.74
N SER A 19 8.27 1.66 -11.63
CA SER A 19 8.60 0.47 -10.85
C SER A 19 9.50 -0.45 -11.66
N ILE A 20 10.81 -0.25 -11.55
CA ILE A 20 11.82 -0.95 -12.36
C ILE A 20 11.72 -2.45 -12.13
N CYS A 21 11.69 -3.23 -13.22
CA CYS A 21 11.51 -4.67 -13.25
C CYS A 21 10.14 -5.21 -12.78
N GLU A 22 9.17 -4.34 -12.43
CA GLU A 22 7.84 -4.75 -11.99
C GLU A 22 6.73 -4.19 -12.89
N GLY A 23 6.79 -2.89 -13.20
CA GLY A 23 5.74 -2.17 -13.92
C GLY A 23 6.04 -2.01 -15.41
N ALA A 24 5.11 -2.44 -16.26
CA ALA A 24 5.15 -2.19 -17.71
C ALA A 24 4.13 -1.13 -18.16
N LEU A 25 3.28 -0.67 -17.27
CA LEU A 25 2.18 0.24 -17.57
C LEU A 25 2.69 1.67 -17.72
N LYS A 26 2.59 2.23 -18.93
CA LYS A 26 2.88 3.65 -19.17
C LYS A 26 1.74 4.52 -18.64
N ILE A 27 2.07 5.63 -17.99
CA ILE A 27 1.09 6.57 -17.42
C ILE A 27 0.14 7.10 -18.50
N GLU A 28 0.63 7.35 -19.70
CA GLU A 28 -0.21 7.79 -20.83
C GLU A 28 -1.27 6.75 -21.21
N ASN A 29 -0.92 5.46 -21.25
CA ASN A 29 -1.88 4.38 -21.51
C ASN A 29 -2.93 4.29 -20.41
N LEU A 30 -2.53 4.50 -19.17
CA LEU A 30 -3.44 4.53 -18.02
C LEU A 30 -4.41 5.71 -18.12
N LYS A 31 -3.94 6.89 -18.54
CA LYS A 31 -4.78 8.06 -18.81
C LYS A 31 -5.87 7.75 -19.83
N GLU A 32 -5.48 7.16 -20.99
CA GLU A 32 -6.46 6.79 -22.02
C GLU A 32 -7.47 5.75 -21.52
N TYR A 33 -7.01 4.79 -20.74
CA TYR A 33 -7.89 3.82 -20.09
C TYR A 33 -8.89 4.49 -19.13
N CYS A 34 -8.42 5.40 -18.27
CA CYS A 34 -9.26 6.14 -17.32
C CYS A 34 -10.32 6.97 -18.04
N LYS A 35 -9.93 7.69 -19.11
CA LYS A 35 -10.82 8.49 -19.94
C LYS A 35 -11.90 7.63 -20.61
N LYS A 36 -11.49 6.53 -21.25
CA LYS A 36 -12.39 5.59 -21.95
C LYS A 36 -13.43 4.98 -21.02
N ASN A 37 -12.99 4.57 -19.83
CA ASN A 37 -13.82 3.82 -18.87
C ASN A 37 -14.47 4.73 -17.81
N LYS A 38 -14.28 6.06 -17.88
CA LYS A 38 -14.82 7.03 -16.92
C LYS A 38 -14.50 6.66 -15.47
N ILE A 39 -13.23 6.29 -15.23
CA ILE A 39 -12.73 5.93 -13.91
C ILE A 39 -12.78 7.16 -13.01
N GLN A 40 -13.33 7.03 -11.80
CA GLN A 40 -13.47 8.14 -10.86
C GLN A 40 -12.16 8.44 -10.13
N SER A 41 -11.45 7.41 -9.71
CA SER A 41 -10.17 7.55 -9.03
C SER A 41 -9.26 6.35 -9.30
N VAL A 42 -7.96 6.58 -9.29
CA VAL A 42 -6.94 5.55 -9.50
C VAL A 42 -5.70 5.88 -8.69
N GLY A 43 -5.04 4.86 -8.14
CA GLY A 43 -3.85 5.01 -7.29
C GLY A 43 -2.58 4.49 -7.94
N LEU A 44 -1.52 5.29 -7.84
CA LEU A 44 -0.15 4.90 -8.15
C LEU A 44 0.55 4.45 -6.88
N SER A 45 1.30 3.34 -6.94
CA SER A 45 2.06 2.82 -5.81
C SER A 45 3.35 2.17 -6.30
N ASP A 46 4.20 2.98 -6.95
CA ASP A 46 5.48 2.51 -7.46
C ASP A 46 6.42 2.06 -6.33
N THR A 47 7.25 1.06 -6.61
CA THR A 47 8.16 0.45 -5.65
C THR A 47 9.44 1.28 -5.54
N TYR A 48 9.84 1.60 -4.32
CA TYR A 48 11.05 2.33 -3.95
C TYR A 48 11.15 3.80 -4.39
N ASN A 49 10.17 4.35 -5.11
CA ASN A 49 10.29 5.72 -5.59
C ASN A 49 8.94 6.40 -5.81
N LEU A 50 8.98 7.71 -6.02
CA LEU A 50 7.87 8.58 -6.37
C LEU A 50 8.10 9.29 -7.71
N SER A 51 9.00 8.76 -8.55
CA SER A 51 9.44 9.42 -9.81
C SER A 51 8.29 9.66 -10.78
N GLY A 52 7.30 8.76 -10.81
CA GLY A 52 6.11 8.89 -11.65
C GLY A 52 5.00 9.76 -11.06
N ALA A 53 5.10 10.22 -9.81
CA ALA A 53 3.98 10.84 -9.10
C ALA A 53 3.47 12.13 -9.76
N LEU A 54 4.36 13.01 -10.22
CA LEU A 54 3.99 14.26 -10.87
C LEU A 54 3.33 14.00 -12.23
N GLU A 55 4.01 13.24 -13.10
CA GLU A 55 3.47 12.85 -14.41
C GLU A 55 2.10 12.17 -14.28
N PHE A 56 1.96 11.25 -13.34
CA PHE A 56 0.70 10.58 -13.06
C PHE A 56 -0.38 11.56 -12.61
N SER A 57 -0.07 12.44 -11.66
CA SER A 57 -1.03 13.41 -11.13
C SER A 57 -1.58 14.33 -12.24
N GLU A 58 -0.70 14.90 -13.07
CA GLU A 58 -1.08 15.78 -14.17
C GLU A 58 -1.90 15.05 -15.24
N ASN A 59 -1.44 13.89 -15.69
CA ASN A 59 -2.10 13.14 -16.73
C ASN A 59 -3.49 12.64 -16.31
N ILE A 60 -3.61 12.08 -15.11
CA ILE A 60 -4.86 11.51 -14.61
C ILE A 60 -5.88 12.60 -14.29
N SER A 61 -5.45 13.72 -13.68
CA SER A 61 -6.33 14.86 -13.42
C SER A 61 -6.87 15.48 -14.71
N SER A 62 -6.07 15.52 -15.78
CA SER A 62 -6.45 16.12 -17.08
C SER A 62 -7.66 15.45 -17.73
N VAL A 63 -8.00 14.22 -17.36
CA VAL A 63 -9.15 13.48 -17.88
C VAL A 63 -10.30 13.36 -16.87
N GLY A 64 -10.25 14.13 -15.76
CA GLY A 64 -11.30 14.18 -14.74
C GLY A 64 -11.29 12.99 -13.78
N THR A 65 -10.22 12.20 -13.75
CA THR A 65 -10.01 11.11 -12.79
C THR A 65 -9.20 11.64 -11.62
N GLN A 66 -9.56 11.29 -10.38
CA GLN A 66 -8.80 11.66 -9.19
C GLN A 66 -7.55 10.80 -9.06
N PRO A 67 -6.34 11.36 -9.10
CA PRO A 67 -5.11 10.63 -8.79
C PRO A 67 -4.97 10.43 -7.28
N ILE A 68 -4.54 9.24 -6.89
CA ILE A 68 -4.17 8.89 -5.51
C ILE A 68 -2.70 8.51 -5.54
N ILE A 69 -1.89 9.19 -4.73
CA ILE A 69 -0.44 8.97 -4.70
C ILE A 69 -0.07 8.06 -3.54
N GLY A 70 0.70 7.04 -3.84
CA GLY A 70 1.31 6.13 -2.89
C GLY A 70 2.68 5.66 -3.37
N SER A 71 3.36 4.90 -2.55
CA SER A 71 4.60 4.19 -2.88
C SER A 71 4.73 2.94 -2.02
N GLN A 72 5.42 1.92 -2.51
CA GLN A 72 5.87 0.80 -1.70
C GLN A 72 7.30 1.07 -1.22
N VAL A 73 7.44 1.25 0.08
CA VAL A 73 8.75 1.49 0.73
C VAL A 73 9.14 0.23 1.49
N GLN A 74 10.43 -0.11 1.44
CA GLN A 74 10.96 -1.23 2.20
C GLN A 74 11.21 -0.83 3.65
N PHE A 75 10.74 -1.68 4.56
CA PHE A 75 10.96 -1.52 5.99
C PHE A 75 11.63 -2.74 6.58
N ARG A 76 12.41 -2.48 7.63
CA ARG A 76 12.98 -3.50 8.49
C ARG A 76 12.22 -3.56 9.82
N PHE A 77 11.77 -4.75 10.17
CA PHE A 77 11.28 -5.05 11.51
C PHE A 77 12.08 -6.25 12.07
N LYS A 78 12.81 -6.01 13.13
CA LYS A 78 13.79 -6.96 13.69
C LYS A 78 14.74 -7.47 12.59
N ASN A 79 14.70 -8.77 12.28
CA ASN A 79 15.53 -9.42 11.25
C ASN A 79 14.80 -9.69 9.93
N THR A 80 13.62 -9.10 9.75
CA THR A 80 12.82 -9.27 8.53
C THR A 80 12.69 -7.95 7.78
N TYR A 81 12.93 -8.02 6.47
CA TYR A 81 12.77 -6.92 5.53
C TYR A 81 11.58 -7.20 4.63
N GLY A 82 10.88 -6.17 4.23
CA GLY A 82 9.81 -6.29 3.24
C GLY A 82 9.15 -4.96 2.94
N LEU A 83 8.42 -4.92 1.85
CA LEU A 83 7.69 -3.75 1.41
C LEU A 83 6.45 -3.50 2.28
N ILE A 84 6.12 -2.24 2.49
CA ILE A 84 4.83 -1.79 3.01
C ILE A 84 4.27 -0.78 2.03
N PRO A 85 3.07 -1.01 1.46
CA PRO A 85 2.40 -0.02 0.63
C PRO A 85 1.86 1.13 1.49
N LEU A 86 2.24 2.35 1.13
CA LEU A 86 1.83 3.59 1.75
C LEU A 86 1.01 4.43 0.77
N ILE A 87 -0.07 5.05 1.23
CA ILE A 87 -0.90 5.94 0.44
C ILE A 87 -1.01 7.29 1.15
N ALA A 88 -0.80 8.37 0.40
CA ALA A 88 -0.97 9.72 0.90
C ALA A 88 -2.47 10.05 1.02
N LYS A 89 -2.95 10.29 2.24
CA LYS A 89 -4.31 10.74 2.52
C LYS A 89 -4.48 12.25 2.25
N ASN A 90 -3.40 12.99 2.42
CA ASN A 90 -3.33 14.44 2.24
C ASN A 90 -1.89 14.87 1.94
N TYR A 91 -1.67 16.19 1.84
CA TYR A 91 -0.35 16.75 1.52
C TYR A 91 0.72 16.47 2.60
N VAL A 92 0.33 16.39 3.87
CA VAL A 92 1.27 16.01 4.95
C VAL A 92 1.74 14.57 4.75
N GLY A 93 0.81 13.64 4.49
CA GLY A 93 1.17 12.26 4.19
C GLY A 93 2.03 12.11 2.95
N TYR A 94 1.79 12.91 1.90
CA TYR A 94 2.65 12.93 0.72
C TYR A 94 4.09 13.35 1.06
N LYS A 95 4.27 14.41 1.86
CA LYS A 95 5.60 14.82 2.34
C LYS A 95 6.27 13.73 3.18
N ASN A 96 5.53 13.11 4.07
CA ASN A 96 6.05 12.02 4.91
C ASN A 96 6.51 10.82 4.08
N ILE A 97 5.79 10.47 3.00
CA ILE A 97 6.24 9.40 2.07
C ILE A 97 7.52 9.81 1.33
N ILE A 98 7.65 11.09 0.91
CA ILE A 98 8.89 11.61 0.30
C ILE A 98 10.05 11.49 1.28
N GLU A 99 9.86 11.90 2.53
CA GLU A 99 10.89 11.84 3.56
C GLU A 99 11.33 10.39 3.85
N LEU A 100 10.38 9.47 4.00
CA LEU A 100 10.66 8.04 4.16
C LEU A 100 11.41 7.46 2.95
N SER A 101 10.96 7.78 1.74
CA SER A 101 11.63 7.34 0.51
C SER A 101 13.06 7.86 0.45
N SER A 102 13.28 9.14 0.74
CA SER A 102 14.61 9.76 0.74
C SER A 102 15.51 9.15 1.82
N LYS A 103 14.98 8.98 3.03
CA LYS A 103 15.69 8.37 4.15
C LYS A 103 16.17 6.95 3.85
N ALA A 104 15.31 6.15 3.20
CA ALA A 104 15.65 4.78 2.82
C ALA A 104 16.92 4.70 1.96
N TYR A 105 17.17 5.70 1.11
CA TYR A 105 18.36 5.74 0.26
C TYR A 105 19.57 6.41 0.94
N LEU A 106 19.34 7.43 1.77
CA LEU A 106 20.42 8.25 2.33
C LEU A 106 21.07 7.64 3.57
N GLU A 107 20.33 6.87 4.35
CA GLU A 107 20.81 6.36 5.65
C GLU A 107 21.32 4.91 5.59
N ASN A 108 21.25 4.25 4.43
CA ASN A 108 21.77 2.88 4.29
C ASN A 108 23.18 2.86 3.71
N THR A 109 23.95 1.84 4.08
CA THR A 109 25.28 1.59 3.54
C THR A 109 25.19 1.09 2.09
N GLU A 110 26.28 1.26 1.33
CA GLU A 110 26.33 0.92 -0.11
C GLU A 110 25.94 -0.55 -0.44
N ASN A 111 26.00 -1.45 0.52
CA ASN A 111 25.72 -2.87 0.32
C ASN A 111 24.31 -3.30 0.76
N ASP A 112 23.53 -2.41 1.37
CA ASP A 112 22.18 -2.71 1.84
C ASP A 112 21.13 -2.22 0.87
N GLN A 113 20.05 -2.99 0.71
CA GLN A 113 18.89 -2.49 -0.04
C GLN A 113 18.29 -1.27 0.69
N PRO A 114 17.84 -0.24 -0.05
CA PRO A 114 17.22 0.95 0.56
C PRO A 114 16.04 0.56 1.45
N HIS A 115 16.09 0.93 2.73
CA HIS A 115 15.03 0.62 3.69
C HIS A 115 14.97 1.64 4.84
N CYS A 116 13.82 1.70 5.50
CA CYS A 116 13.61 2.40 6.75
C CYS A 116 13.34 1.41 7.89
N SER A 117 13.47 1.85 9.14
CA SER A 117 12.96 1.10 10.29
C SER A 117 11.45 1.31 10.45
N ILE A 118 10.77 0.39 11.15
CA ILE A 118 9.35 0.60 11.52
C ILE A 118 9.18 1.81 12.44
N ASP A 119 10.19 2.15 13.24
CA ASP A 119 10.16 3.35 14.07
C ASP A 119 10.13 4.63 13.21
N ASP A 120 10.80 4.64 12.07
CA ASP A 120 10.73 5.76 11.13
C ASP A 120 9.32 5.90 10.55
N LEU A 121 8.68 4.80 10.17
CA LEU A 121 7.31 4.80 9.69
C LEU A 121 6.34 5.36 10.76
N THR A 122 6.50 4.95 12.02
CA THR A 122 5.61 5.43 13.10
C THR A 122 5.80 6.91 13.42
N LYS A 123 7.02 7.44 13.29
CA LYS A 123 7.30 8.88 13.44
C LYS A 123 6.69 9.73 12.33
N HIS A 124 6.53 9.16 11.14
CA HIS A 124 5.95 9.83 9.96
C HIS A 124 4.50 9.39 9.69
N SER A 125 3.76 8.99 10.73
CA SER A 125 2.43 8.37 10.57
C SER A 125 1.33 9.34 10.10
N GLU A 126 1.49 10.64 10.31
CA GLU A 126 0.46 11.62 9.99
C GLU A 126 0.16 11.68 8.49
N GLY A 127 -1.13 11.59 8.16
CA GLY A 127 -1.61 11.71 6.78
C GLY A 127 -1.27 10.51 5.88
N ILE A 128 -0.75 9.42 6.42
CA ILE A 128 -0.45 8.18 5.69
C ILE A 128 -1.53 7.13 5.97
N ILE A 129 -1.96 6.43 4.93
CA ILE A 129 -2.69 5.17 5.00
C ILE A 129 -1.69 4.04 4.73
N VAL A 130 -1.69 3.03 5.59
CA VAL A 130 -0.82 1.85 5.49
C VAL A 130 -1.66 0.64 5.08
N LEU A 131 -1.18 -0.11 4.09
CA LEU A 131 -1.74 -1.41 3.72
C LEU A 131 -0.80 -2.53 4.18
N SER A 132 -1.37 -3.66 4.61
CA SER A 132 -0.54 -4.82 5.00
C SER A 132 0.29 -5.40 3.85
N GLY A 133 -0.14 -5.15 2.63
CA GLY A 133 0.44 -5.77 1.44
C GLY A 133 0.06 -7.24 1.25
N SER A 134 0.74 -7.90 0.32
CA SER A 134 0.55 -9.31 -0.01
C SER A 134 1.31 -10.24 0.94
N VAL A 135 1.15 -11.54 0.71
CA VAL A 135 1.90 -12.62 1.38
C VAL A 135 3.43 -12.49 1.18
N ASN A 136 3.89 -11.74 0.18
CA ASN A 136 5.29 -11.50 -0.13
C ASN A 136 5.82 -10.14 0.44
N ASN A 137 4.97 -9.33 1.03
CA ASN A 137 5.35 -8.07 1.68
C ASN A 137 5.85 -8.32 3.12
N LEU A 138 6.17 -7.26 3.88
CA LEU A 138 6.78 -7.42 5.22
C LEU A 138 5.93 -8.29 6.16
N ILE A 139 4.64 -7.99 6.29
CA ILE A 139 3.73 -8.71 7.17
C ILE A 139 3.60 -10.17 6.72
N GLY A 140 3.39 -10.40 5.41
CA GLY A 140 3.34 -11.73 4.84
C GLY A 140 4.66 -12.51 4.96
N SER A 141 5.80 -11.84 4.87
CA SER A 141 7.12 -12.46 5.05
C SER A 141 7.33 -12.95 6.49
N ILE A 142 6.88 -12.18 7.48
CA ILE A 142 6.91 -12.60 8.90
C ILE A 142 5.97 -13.79 9.11
N PHE A 143 4.76 -13.73 8.53
CA PHE A 143 3.80 -14.84 8.56
C PHE A 143 4.38 -16.13 7.96
N ASN A 144 4.98 -16.05 6.76
CA ASN A 144 5.59 -17.18 6.08
C ASN A 144 6.76 -17.82 6.84
N LYS A 145 7.45 -17.04 7.67
CA LYS A 145 8.51 -17.53 8.57
C LYS A 145 7.96 -18.17 9.84
N GLY A 146 6.65 -18.11 10.09
CA GLY A 146 6.02 -18.63 11.30
C GLY A 146 6.36 -17.83 12.57
N LEU A 147 6.78 -16.58 12.45
CA LEU A 147 7.19 -15.70 13.57
C LEU A 147 5.95 -15.02 14.17
N VAL A 148 5.08 -15.78 14.81
CA VAL A 148 3.76 -15.34 15.29
C VAL A 148 3.86 -14.16 16.26
N ASP A 149 4.78 -14.23 17.23
CA ASP A 149 4.96 -13.17 18.24
C ASP A 149 5.41 -11.85 17.60
N GLU A 150 6.31 -11.91 16.62
CA GLU A 150 6.77 -10.74 15.88
C GLU A 150 5.66 -10.15 15.01
N LEU A 151 4.87 -11.01 14.40
CA LEU A 151 3.72 -10.61 13.59
C LEU A 151 2.69 -9.86 14.43
N ASP A 152 2.32 -10.41 15.57
CA ASP A 152 1.40 -9.78 16.52
C ASP A 152 1.92 -8.45 17.05
N GLU A 153 3.21 -8.37 17.37
CA GLU A 153 3.87 -7.14 17.82
C GLU A 153 3.79 -6.06 16.74
N LEU A 154 4.17 -6.40 15.49
CA LEU A 154 4.13 -5.46 14.36
C LEU A 154 2.71 -4.94 14.11
N ILE A 155 1.72 -5.83 14.10
CA ILE A 155 0.33 -5.43 13.84
C ILE A 155 -0.21 -4.55 14.96
N LYS A 156 0.06 -4.88 16.23
CA LYS A 156 -0.31 -4.02 17.37
C LYS A 156 0.32 -2.64 17.26
N LEU A 157 1.60 -2.58 16.83
CA LEU A 157 2.32 -1.32 16.64
C LEU A 157 1.68 -0.48 15.52
N LEU A 158 1.40 -1.08 14.38
CA LEU A 158 0.74 -0.40 13.26
C LEU A 158 -0.67 0.07 13.63
N ASN A 159 -1.48 -0.77 14.26
CA ASN A 159 -2.81 -0.39 14.73
C ASN A 159 -2.78 0.78 15.72
N LYS A 160 -1.84 0.77 16.65
CA LYS A 160 -1.69 1.83 17.64
C LYS A 160 -1.40 3.19 16.98
N ASN A 161 -0.52 3.21 15.98
CA ASN A 161 -0.02 4.45 15.37
C ASN A 161 -0.89 4.94 14.21
N PHE A 162 -1.50 4.04 13.43
CA PHE A 162 -2.28 4.39 12.25
C PHE A 162 -3.79 4.30 12.46
N LYS A 163 -4.27 3.57 13.47
CA LYS A 163 -5.70 3.44 13.81
C LYS A 163 -6.54 3.13 12.55
N ASP A 164 -7.50 4.01 12.24
CA ASP A 164 -8.40 3.90 11.09
C ASP A 164 -7.69 4.08 9.71
N ASN A 165 -6.38 4.29 9.70
CA ASN A 165 -5.58 4.40 8.50
C ASN A 165 -4.67 3.17 8.26
N PHE A 166 -4.85 2.07 8.99
CA PHE A 166 -4.21 0.79 8.72
C PHE A 166 -5.25 -0.19 8.19
N TYR A 167 -4.98 -0.79 7.02
CA TYR A 167 -5.89 -1.72 6.36
C TYR A 167 -5.17 -3.02 6.02
N LEU A 168 -5.86 -4.13 6.24
CA LEU A 168 -5.42 -5.44 5.75
C LEU A 168 -5.80 -5.57 4.27
N GLU A 169 -4.82 -5.92 3.46
CA GLU A 169 -4.98 -6.14 2.03
C GLU A 169 -5.14 -7.63 1.75
N ILE A 170 -6.14 -7.99 0.94
CA ILE A 170 -6.33 -9.34 0.44
C ILE A 170 -6.01 -9.33 -1.05
N GLN A 171 -5.06 -10.17 -1.43
CA GLN A 171 -4.70 -10.41 -2.83
C GLN A 171 -4.92 -11.89 -3.16
N ARG A 172 -5.31 -12.18 -4.40
CA ARG A 172 -5.59 -13.54 -4.90
C ARG A 172 -4.96 -13.71 -6.28
N HIS A 173 -3.66 -13.94 -6.29
CA HIS A 173 -2.87 -14.16 -7.51
C HIS A 173 -2.54 -15.65 -7.72
N GLY A 174 -2.80 -16.49 -6.72
CA GLY A 174 -2.47 -17.91 -6.72
C GLY A 174 -1.09 -18.20 -6.15
N ASP A 175 -0.52 -17.27 -5.39
CA ASP A 175 0.74 -17.47 -4.70
C ASP A 175 0.63 -18.53 -3.60
N LYS A 176 1.75 -19.19 -3.33
CA LYS A 176 1.84 -20.12 -2.21
C LYS A 176 1.55 -19.39 -0.90
N ASN A 177 0.82 -20.03 0.01
CA ASN A 177 0.41 -19.51 1.33
C ASN A 177 -0.54 -18.29 1.28
N GLU A 178 -0.97 -17.84 0.12
CA GLU A 178 -1.86 -16.67 0.00
C GLU A 178 -3.21 -16.93 0.68
N LYS A 179 -3.72 -18.14 0.54
CA LYS A 179 -4.98 -18.57 1.14
C LYS A 179 -4.91 -18.65 2.67
N GLU A 180 -3.83 -19.17 3.22
CA GLU A 180 -3.58 -19.24 4.65
C GLU A 180 -3.40 -17.84 5.24
N PHE A 181 -2.69 -16.96 4.52
CA PHE A 181 -2.52 -15.56 4.90
C PHE A 181 -3.84 -14.78 4.86
N GLU A 182 -4.71 -15.03 3.87
CA GLU A 182 -6.06 -14.49 3.83
C GLU A 182 -6.88 -14.91 5.05
N ILE A 183 -6.87 -16.22 5.40
CA ILE A 183 -7.57 -16.73 6.56
C ILE A 183 -7.05 -16.09 7.86
N TYR A 184 -5.74 -15.92 7.98
CA TYR A 184 -5.13 -15.24 9.10
C TYR A 184 -5.61 -13.78 9.20
N ASN A 185 -5.61 -13.04 8.10
CA ASN A 185 -6.06 -11.64 8.04
C ASN A 185 -7.56 -11.48 8.35
N LEU A 186 -8.38 -12.46 8.02
CA LEU A 186 -9.83 -12.45 8.26
C LEU A 186 -10.23 -12.98 9.65
N ASN A 187 -9.30 -13.54 10.43
CA ASN A 187 -9.59 -14.10 11.73
C ASN A 187 -9.67 -12.98 12.81
N PRO A 188 -10.86 -12.67 13.33
CA PRO A 188 -11.05 -11.54 14.25
C PRO A 188 -10.41 -11.73 15.63
N VAL A 189 -9.94 -12.93 15.97
CA VAL A 189 -9.38 -13.24 17.30
C VAL A 189 -8.04 -12.51 17.53
N SER A 190 -7.29 -12.21 16.46
CA SER A 190 -6.01 -11.48 16.56
C SER A 190 -6.15 -9.96 16.52
N TYR A 191 -7.33 -9.43 16.10
CA TYR A 191 -7.51 -8.00 15.79
C TYR A 191 -8.81 -7.44 16.36
N THR A 192 -8.89 -7.23 17.65
CA THR A 192 -10.10 -6.77 18.35
C THR A 192 -10.57 -5.35 17.97
N HIS A 193 -9.94 -4.68 16.99
CA HIS A 193 -10.29 -3.31 16.59
C HIS A 193 -10.31 -3.04 15.08
N LEU A 194 -10.13 -4.04 14.22
CA LEU A 194 -10.33 -3.88 12.77
C LEU A 194 -11.77 -4.25 12.42
N THR A 195 -12.67 -3.29 12.53
CA THR A 195 -13.99 -3.41 11.92
C THR A 195 -13.82 -3.30 10.40
N LEU A 196 -13.84 -4.43 9.70
CA LEU A 196 -14.19 -4.40 8.28
C LEU A 196 -15.56 -3.71 8.18
N PRO A 197 -15.76 -2.76 7.24
CA PRO A 197 -17.10 -2.31 6.95
C PRO A 197 -17.89 -3.53 6.50
N THR A 198 -18.67 -4.09 7.41
CA THR A 198 -19.65 -5.11 7.08
C THR A 198 -20.62 -4.47 6.13
N ASN A 199 -20.60 -4.93 4.88
CA ASN A 199 -21.67 -4.63 3.96
C ASN A 199 -22.91 -5.36 4.51
N PRO A 200 -23.93 -4.67 5.02
CA PRO A 200 -25.17 -5.36 5.31
C PRO A 200 -25.82 -5.69 3.98
N GLU A 201 -26.20 -6.94 3.86
CA GLU A 201 -27.06 -7.53 2.81
C GLU A 201 -26.37 -8.04 1.54
N VAL A 202 -26.20 -9.33 1.56
CA VAL A 202 -26.60 -10.19 0.43
C VAL A 202 -27.84 -10.94 0.85
#